data_5e7280dd424b4fa059df411f4f82927a
#
_entry.id   5e7280dd424b4fa059df411f4f82927a
#
_cell.length_a   1.000
_cell.length_b   1.000
_cell.length_c   1.000
_cell.angle_alpha   90.00
_cell.angle_beta   90.00
_cell.angle_gamma   90.00
#
_symmetry.space_group_name_H-M   'P 1'
#
loop_
_entity.id
_entity.type
_entity.pdbx_description
1 polymer ?
#
loop_
_entity_poly.entity_id
_entity_poly.type
_entity_poly.pdbx_seq_one_letter_code
_entity_poly.pdbx_strand_id
1 'polypeptide(L)'
;IIKLKSEAIGFKTMSYSDVMKLPEDDINSYRETYTEIQKLAKEEIKKIKSKYPPVDVSDFVDHIDYIKDKIGIDHVGISSDFDGGGGIDGWEDASETFNVTLELVKRGYSEEEIAKIWSGNLLRVLDKNQEIAIQLQNTD
;
A
#
# COMPACT_ATOMS: atom_id res chain seq x y z
N ILE A 1 -6.65 -18.61 -4.85
CA ILE A 1 -6.72 -19.83 -4.01
C ILE A 1 -7.92 -19.75 -3.09
N ILE A 2 -8.06 -18.73 -2.23
CA ILE A 2 -9.20 -18.58 -1.31
C ILE A 2 -10.52 -18.69 -2.08
N LYS A 3 -10.70 -17.97 -3.17
CA LYS A 3 -11.89 -18.04 -4.03
C LYS A 3 -12.17 -19.48 -4.52
N LEU A 4 -11.15 -20.18 -5.02
CA LEU A 4 -11.29 -21.58 -5.48
C LEU A 4 -11.67 -22.52 -4.34
N LYS A 5 -11.09 -22.36 -3.15
CA LYS A 5 -11.46 -23.15 -1.96
C LYS A 5 -12.88 -22.86 -1.51
N SER A 6 -13.31 -21.60 -1.55
CA SER A 6 -14.68 -21.20 -1.24
C SER A 6 -15.69 -21.83 -2.21
N GLU A 7 -15.43 -21.75 -3.49
CA GLU A 7 -16.28 -22.33 -4.53
C GLU A 7 -16.42 -23.85 -4.38
N ALA A 8 -15.32 -24.55 -4.02
CA ALA A 8 -15.32 -26.00 -3.83
C ALA A 8 -16.23 -26.51 -2.71
N ILE A 9 -16.52 -25.66 -1.70
CA ILE A 9 -17.43 -25.97 -0.60
C ILE A 9 -18.77 -25.23 -0.70
N GLY A 10 -19.02 -24.54 -1.82
CA GLY A 10 -20.23 -23.75 -2.02
C GLY A 10 -20.32 -22.46 -1.20
N PHE A 11 -19.20 -21.99 -0.64
CA PHE A 11 -19.15 -20.76 0.14
C PHE A 11 -19.01 -19.55 -0.77
N LYS A 12 -19.95 -18.60 -0.68
CA LYS A 12 -19.92 -17.36 -1.44
C LYS A 12 -19.14 -16.29 -0.68
N THR A 13 -17.99 -15.87 -1.24
CA THR A 13 -17.28 -14.72 -0.71
C THR A 13 -18.05 -13.44 -0.97
N MET A 14 -18.13 -12.57 0.03
CA MET A 14 -18.86 -11.31 0.01
C MET A 14 -17.89 -10.14 0.21
N SER A 15 -18.26 -8.93 -0.23
CA SER A 15 -17.54 -7.72 0.13
C SER A 15 -17.70 -7.42 1.63
N TYR A 16 -16.78 -6.65 2.21
CA TYR A 16 -16.88 -6.23 3.61
C TYR A 16 -18.22 -5.51 3.89
N SER A 17 -18.60 -4.60 2.98
CA SER A 17 -19.86 -3.85 3.12
C SER A 17 -21.10 -4.72 3.08
N ASP A 18 -21.08 -5.85 2.36
CA ASP A 18 -22.22 -6.78 2.31
C ASP A 18 -22.25 -7.69 3.53
N VAL A 19 -21.09 -8.11 4.03
CA VAL A 19 -21.00 -8.87 5.29
C VAL A 19 -21.57 -8.03 6.46
N MET A 20 -21.23 -6.74 6.53
CA MET A 20 -21.70 -5.86 7.60
C MET A 20 -23.20 -5.53 7.57
N LYS A 21 -23.91 -5.91 6.52
CA LYS A 21 -25.38 -5.80 6.43
C LYS A 21 -26.12 -7.04 6.95
N LEU A 22 -25.40 -8.13 7.22
CA LEU A 22 -25.97 -9.36 7.75
C LEU A 22 -26.34 -9.21 9.23
N PRO A 23 -27.28 -10.04 9.75
CA PRO A 23 -27.48 -10.22 11.18
C PRO A 23 -26.19 -10.64 11.88
N GLU A 24 -26.02 -10.32 13.16
CA GLU A 24 -24.79 -10.56 13.92
C GLU A 24 -24.36 -12.04 13.94
N ASP A 25 -25.31 -12.95 14.10
CA ASP A 25 -25.07 -14.40 14.09
C ASP A 25 -24.54 -14.86 12.72
N ASP A 26 -25.09 -14.31 11.63
CA ASP A 26 -24.65 -14.62 10.27
C ASP A 26 -23.24 -14.06 9.98
N ILE A 27 -22.92 -12.87 10.52
CA ILE A 27 -21.56 -12.30 10.43
C ILE A 27 -20.56 -13.23 11.12
N ASN A 28 -20.87 -13.74 12.30
CA ASN A 28 -20.00 -14.62 13.06
C ASN A 28 -19.79 -15.94 12.32
N SER A 29 -20.86 -16.56 11.84
CA SER A 29 -20.81 -17.80 11.03
C SER A 29 -20.00 -17.60 9.74
N TYR A 30 -20.18 -16.46 9.06
CA TYR A 30 -19.41 -16.11 7.88
C TYR A 30 -17.89 -16.01 8.20
N ARG A 31 -17.53 -15.32 9.28
CA ARG A 31 -16.14 -15.14 9.71
C ARG A 31 -15.47 -16.46 10.07
N GLU A 32 -16.17 -17.33 10.79
CA GLU A 32 -15.67 -18.67 11.15
C GLU A 32 -15.36 -19.48 9.90
N THR A 33 -16.34 -19.60 8.98
CA THR A 33 -16.16 -20.34 7.73
C THR A 33 -15.03 -19.76 6.88
N TYR A 34 -14.96 -18.44 6.75
CA TYR A 34 -13.91 -17.78 6.00
C TYR A 34 -12.51 -18.03 6.60
N THR A 35 -12.42 -18.04 7.93
CA THR A 35 -11.17 -18.35 8.64
C THR A 35 -10.70 -19.78 8.39
N GLU A 36 -11.63 -20.76 8.36
CA GLU A 36 -11.29 -22.14 8.03
C GLU A 36 -10.80 -22.28 6.57
N ILE A 37 -11.44 -21.56 5.64
CA ILE A 37 -10.97 -21.51 4.23
C ILE A 37 -9.55 -20.92 4.14
N GLN A 38 -9.26 -19.87 4.89
CA GLN A 38 -7.92 -19.28 4.95
C GLN A 38 -6.89 -20.27 5.49
N LYS A 39 -7.22 -21.04 6.53
CA LYS A 39 -6.33 -22.08 7.06
C LYS A 39 -6.03 -23.16 6.00
N LEU A 40 -7.06 -23.65 5.30
CA LEU A 40 -6.89 -24.64 4.24
C LEU A 40 -6.08 -24.12 3.05
N ALA A 41 -6.14 -22.81 2.78
CA ALA A 41 -5.37 -22.16 1.73
C ALA A 41 -3.89 -21.90 2.11
N LYS A 42 -3.58 -21.87 3.40
CA LYS A 42 -2.28 -21.41 3.95
C LYS A 42 -1.07 -22.13 3.35
N GLU A 43 -1.13 -23.44 3.25
CA GLU A 43 -0.01 -24.23 2.71
C GLU A 43 0.22 -24.00 1.22
N GLU A 44 -0.85 -23.80 0.45
CA GLU A 44 -0.74 -23.48 -0.98
C GLU A 44 -0.22 -22.06 -1.19
N ILE A 45 -0.68 -21.12 -0.38
CA ILE A 45 -0.18 -19.74 -0.37
C ILE A 45 1.31 -19.72 -0.02
N LYS A 46 1.74 -20.51 0.99
CA LYS A 46 3.16 -20.62 1.36
C LYS A 46 4.02 -21.15 0.20
N LYS A 47 3.55 -22.15 -0.54
CA LYS A 47 4.25 -22.68 -1.73
C LYS A 47 4.35 -21.62 -2.84
N ILE A 48 3.31 -20.81 -3.03
CA ILE A 48 3.33 -19.73 -4.02
C ILE A 48 4.30 -18.64 -3.59
N LYS A 49 4.25 -18.19 -2.33
CA LYS A 49 5.17 -17.19 -1.79
C LYS A 49 6.63 -17.63 -1.86
N SER A 50 6.92 -18.94 -1.70
CA SER A 50 8.29 -19.46 -1.84
C SER A 50 8.79 -19.43 -3.28
N LYS A 51 7.90 -19.58 -4.26
CA LYS A 51 8.22 -19.51 -5.70
C LYS A 51 8.24 -18.08 -6.24
N TYR A 52 7.37 -17.25 -5.70
CA TYR A 52 7.20 -15.85 -6.05
C TYR A 52 7.27 -15.06 -4.74
N PRO A 53 8.46 -14.63 -4.30
CA PRO A 53 8.61 -13.87 -3.07
C PRO A 53 7.73 -12.61 -3.11
N PRO A 54 7.19 -12.18 -1.99
CA PRO A 54 6.46 -10.93 -1.92
C PRO A 54 7.36 -9.76 -2.31
N VAL A 55 6.76 -8.73 -2.86
CA VAL A 55 7.42 -7.45 -3.11
C VAL A 55 7.88 -6.86 -1.77
N ASP A 56 9.09 -6.36 -1.72
CA ASP A 56 9.70 -5.78 -0.53
C ASP A 56 10.05 -4.30 -0.69
N VAL A 57 10.65 -3.72 0.36
CA VAL A 57 11.08 -2.31 0.36
C VAL A 57 12.10 -2.02 -0.74
N SER A 58 12.96 -2.98 -1.11
CA SER A 58 13.92 -2.77 -2.20
C SER A 58 13.21 -2.63 -3.54
N ASP A 59 12.25 -3.52 -3.84
CA ASP A 59 11.43 -3.41 -5.05
C ASP A 59 10.66 -2.08 -5.11
N PHE A 60 10.15 -1.63 -3.94
CA PHE A 60 9.47 -0.34 -3.86
C PHE A 60 10.41 0.82 -4.21
N VAL A 61 11.63 0.82 -3.71
CA VAL A 61 12.61 1.87 -4.01
C VAL A 61 13.11 1.79 -5.46
N ASP A 62 13.09 0.63 -6.12
CA ASP A 62 13.33 0.52 -7.56
C ASP A 62 12.36 1.39 -8.38
N HIS A 63 11.09 1.48 -7.96
CA HIS A 63 10.11 2.38 -8.58
C HIS A 63 10.46 3.86 -8.35
N ILE A 64 10.97 4.20 -7.16
CA ILE A 64 11.44 5.56 -6.87
C ILE A 64 12.62 5.92 -7.76
N ASP A 65 13.63 5.05 -7.87
CA ASP A 65 14.77 5.22 -8.75
C ASP A 65 14.31 5.43 -10.22
N TYR A 66 13.40 4.58 -10.67
CA TYR A 66 12.87 4.68 -12.04
C TYR A 66 12.19 6.03 -12.31
N ILE A 67 11.34 6.51 -11.40
CA ILE A 67 10.64 7.79 -11.55
C ILE A 67 11.65 8.96 -11.49
N LYS A 68 12.57 8.94 -10.52
CA LYS A 68 13.64 9.93 -10.38
C LYS A 68 14.45 10.06 -11.67
N ASP A 69 14.83 8.92 -12.25
CA ASP A 69 15.64 8.90 -13.49
C ASP A 69 14.86 9.39 -14.70
N LYS A 70 13.55 9.21 -14.73
CA LYS A 70 12.69 9.63 -15.86
C LYS A 70 12.30 11.09 -15.83
N ILE A 71 11.95 11.62 -14.68
CA ILE A 71 11.33 12.95 -14.55
C ILE A 71 11.96 13.83 -13.46
N GLY A 72 12.94 13.30 -12.73
CA GLY A 72 13.68 14.02 -11.68
C GLY A 72 13.07 13.88 -10.29
N ILE A 73 13.93 14.11 -9.30
CA ILE A 73 13.63 13.93 -7.87
C ILE A 73 12.48 14.82 -7.38
N ASP A 74 12.29 15.99 -7.98
CA ASP A 74 11.28 16.96 -7.57
C ASP A 74 9.83 16.52 -7.89
N HIS A 75 9.66 15.40 -8.58
CA HIS A 75 8.37 14.84 -8.98
C HIS A 75 8.03 13.53 -8.28
N VAL A 76 8.83 13.12 -7.30
CA VAL A 76 8.64 11.87 -6.55
C VAL A 76 8.00 12.16 -5.20
N GLY A 77 6.99 11.38 -4.84
CA GLY A 77 6.39 11.37 -3.52
C GLY A 77 6.06 9.94 -3.09
N ILE A 78 6.03 9.68 -1.79
CA ILE A 78 5.74 8.37 -1.20
C ILE A 78 4.32 8.36 -0.62
N SER A 79 3.59 7.29 -0.89
CA SER A 79 2.34 6.94 -0.21
C SER A 79 2.34 5.45 0.13
N SER A 80 1.88 5.09 1.33
CA SER A 80 1.84 3.71 1.81
C SER A 80 0.58 2.97 1.41
N ASP A 81 -0.54 3.68 1.27
CA ASP A 81 -1.88 3.11 1.11
C ASP A 81 -2.25 2.10 2.23
N PHE A 82 -1.72 2.30 3.45
CA PHE A 82 -2.12 1.51 4.61
C PHE A 82 -3.65 1.56 4.77
N ASP A 83 -4.26 0.47 5.22
CA ASP A 83 -5.71 0.27 5.32
C ASP A 83 -6.48 0.25 3.99
N GLY A 84 -5.90 0.70 2.89
CA GLY A 84 -6.47 0.66 1.55
C GLY A 84 -6.08 -0.57 0.72
N GLY A 85 -5.25 -1.44 1.27
CA GLY A 85 -4.73 -2.63 0.59
C GLY A 85 -3.24 -2.55 0.25
N GLY A 86 -2.58 -1.46 0.66
CA GLY A 86 -1.13 -1.32 0.65
C GLY A 86 -0.47 -2.19 1.70
N GLY A 87 0.84 -2.19 1.69
CA GLY A 87 1.69 -3.02 2.53
C GLY A 87 2.55 -3.94 1.68
N ILE A 88 3.84 -3.93 1.96
CA ILE A 88 4.85 -4.77 1.31
C ILE A 88 5.73 -5.36 2.39
N ASP A 89 6.51 -6.39 2.08
CA ASP A 89 7.42 -7.00 3.06
C ASP A 89 8.44 -5.97 3.57
N GLY A 90 8.45 -5.74 4.88
CA GLY A 90 9.26 -4.73 5.55
C GLY A 90 8.67 -3.32 5.57
N TRP A 91 7.43 -3.12 5.07
CA TRP A 91 6.66 -1.89 5.22
C TRP A 91 5.15 -2.19 5.20
N GLU A 92 4.70 -3.01 6.16
CA GLU A 92 3.29 -3.40 6.29
C GLU A 92 2.46 -2.36 7.07
N ASP A 93 3.09 -1.58 7.92
CA ASP A 93 2.46 -0.52 8.71
C ASP A 93 3.40 0.65 9.01
N ALA A 94 2.87 1.67 9.71
CA ALA A 94 3.59 2.90 10.01
C ALA A 94 4.85 2.69 10.89
N SER A 95 4.91 1.63 11.69
CA SER A 95 6.07 1.34 12.55
C SER A 95 7.32 0.95 11.74
N GLU A 96 7.13 0.47 10.52
CA GLU A 96 8.20 0.03 9.61
C GLU A 96 8.64 1.11 8.61
N THR A 97 8.05 2.32 8.68
CA THR A 97 8.32 3.44 7.74
C THR A 97 9.81 3.77 7.64
N PHE A 98 10.58 3.57 8.72
CA PHE A 98 12.03 3.82 8.71
C PHE A 98 12.78 2.90 7.74
N ASN A 99 12.28 1.72 7.42
CA ASN A 99 12.92 0.79 6.49
C ASN A 99 13.03 1.39 5.08
N VAL A 100 12.04 2.15 4.64
CA VAL A 100 12.09 2.86 3.34
C VAL A 100 13.20 3.92 3.36
N THR A 101 13.27 4.71 4.43
CA THR A 101 14.35 5.70 4.60
C THR A 101 15.73 5.03 4.60
N LEU A 102 15.86 3.92 5.31
CA LEU A 102 17.11 3.16 5.37
C LEU A 102 17.53 2.65 3.98
N GLU A 103 16.59 2.16 3.18
CA GLU A 103 16.88 1.69 1.83
C GLU A 103 17.31 2.85 0.90
N LEU A 104 16.65 4.01 0.99
CA LEU A 104 17.07 5.22 0.27
C LEU A 104 18.50 5.63 0.64
N VAL A 105 18.85 5.63 1.94
CA VAL A 105 20.22 5.91 2.40
C VAL A 105 21.23 4.90 1.85
N LYS A 106 20.92 3.61 1.84
CA LYS A 106 21.78 2.57 1.27
C LYS A 106 22.05 2.79 -0.23
N ARG A 107 21.07 3.34 -0.96
CA ARG A 107 21.21 3.67 -2.39
C ARG A 107 21.91 5.01 -2.65
N GLY A 108 22.31 5.71 -1.58
CA GLY A 108 23.09 6.95 -1.68
C GLY A 108 22.25 8.21 -1.89
N TYR A 109 20.95 8.17 -1.59
CA TYR A 109 20.14 9.37 -1.56
C TYR A 109 20.63 10.30 -0.46
N SER A 110 20.74 11.59 -0.77
CA SER A 110 21.06 12.62 0.22
C SER A 110 19.87 12.89 1.15
N GLU A 111 20.17 13.49 2.30
CA GLU A 111 19.13 13.92 3.25
C GLU A 111 18.11 14.86 2.59
N GLU A 112 18.58 15.78 1.74
CA GLU A 112 17.72 16.69 0.98
C GLU A 112 16.79 15.95 0.02
N GLU A 113 17.31 14.96 -0.74
CA GLU A 113 16.49 14.14 -1.65
C GLU A 113 15.43 13.34 -0.88
N ILE A 114 15.81 12.75 0.25
CA ILE A 114 14.89 11.98 1.11
C ILE A 114 13.79 12.90 1.67
N ALA A 115 14.13 14.10 2.12
CA ALA A 115 13.15 15.08 2.58
C ALA A 115 12.17 15.49 1.47
N LYS A 116 12.65 15.67 0.23
CA LYS A 116 11.79 15.93 -0.94
C LYS A 116 10.79 14.79 -1.18
N ILE A 117 11.26 13.54 -1.18
CA ILE A 117 10.45 12.35 -1.43
C ILE A 117 9.37 12.17 -0.37
N TRP A 118 9.70 12.33 0.92
CA TRP A 118 8.75 12.11 2.02
C TRP A 118 7.64 13.17 2.09
N SER A 119 7.95 14.44 1.90
CA SER A 119 6.94 15.48 2.06
C SER A 119 7.22 16.75 1.26
N GLY A 120 8.49 17.10 1.05
CA GLY A 120 8.88 18.39 0.48
C GLY A 120 8.25 18.66 -0.89
N ASN A 121 8.22 17.68 -1.77
CA ASN A 121 7.61 17.82 -3.09
C ASN A 121 6.10 18.02 -3.03
N LEU A 122 5.41 17.28 -2.17
CA LEU A 122 3.96 17.39 -1.99
C LEU A 122 3.59 18.75 -1.43
N LEU A 123 4.28 19.19 -0.36
CA LEU A 123 4.05 20.49 0.27
C LEU A 123 4.33 21.62 -0.71
N ARG A 124 5.43 21.57 -1.46
CA ARG A 124 5.72 22.56 -2.50
C ARG A 124 4.58 22.70 -3.53
N VAL A 125 4.02 21.59 -3.98
CA VAL A 125 2.89 21.60 -4.92
C VAL A 125 1.64 22.20 -4.26
N LEU A 126 1.37 21.84 -3.00
CA LEU A 126 0.23 22.40 -2.25
C LEU A 126 0.37 23.91 -2.09
N ASP A 127 1.53 24.40 -1.64
CA ASP A 127 1.81 25.82 -1.45
C ASP A 127 1.64 26.59 -2.75
N LYS A 128 2.16 26.03 -3.86
CA LYS A 128 2.05 26.68 -5.17
C LYS A 128 0.61 26.76 -5.67
N ASN A 129 -0.20 25.73 -5.42
CA ASN A 129 -1.62 25.78 -5.75
C ASN A 129 -2.36 26.85 -4.92
N GLN A 130 -2.04 26.96 -3.63
CA GLN A 130 -2.64 28.00 -2.78
C GLN A 130 -2.26 29.43 -3.23
N GLU A 131 -0.99 29.67 -3.58
CA GLU A 131 -0.54 30.94 -4.13
C GLU A 131 -1.32 31.31 -5.39
N ILE A 132 -1.46 30.38 -6.34
CA ILE A 132 -2.20 30.61 -7.60
C ILE A 132 -3.68 30.85 -7.32
N ALA A 133 -4.30 30.10 -6.42
CA ALA A 133 -5.70 30.29 -6.05
C ALA A 133 -5.95 31.71 -5.49
N ILE A 134 -5.07 32.20 -4.62
CA ILE A 134 -5.15 33.56 -4.07
C ILE A 134 -4.99 34.61 -5.18
N GLN A 135 -4.05 34.43 -6.11
CA GLN A 135 -3.86 35.34 -7.23
C GLN A 135 -5.11 35.42 -8.12
N LEU A 136 -5.71 34.28 -8.45
CA LEU A 136 -6.92 34.25 -9.27
C LEU A 136 -8.12 34.90 -8.58
N GLN A 137 -8.30 34.68 -7.28
CA GLN A 137 -9.39 35.26 -6.50
C GLN A 137 -9.27 36.80 -6.35
N ASN A 138 -8.06 37.34 -6.43
CA ASN A 138 -7.82 38.79 -6.33
C ASN A 138 -7.81 39.52 -7.68
N THR A 139 -8.08 38.80 -8.78
CA THR A 139 -8.04 39.36 -10.12
C THR A 139 -9.46 39.73 -10.65
N ASP A 140 -10.51 39.38 -9.92
CA ASP A 140 -11.92 39.78 -10.14
C ASP A 140 -12.26 41.03 -9.33
#